data_a61cc73f57c07fe35b558ea91d21539e
#
_entry.id   a61cc73f57c07fe35b558ea91d21539e
#
_cell.length_a   1.000
_cell.length_b   1.000
_cell.length_c   1.000
_cell.angle_alpha   90.00
_cell.angle_beta   90.00
_cell.angle_gamma   90.00
#
_symmetry.space_group_name_H-M   'P 1'
#
loop_
_entity.id
_entity.type
_entity.pdbx_description
1 polymer ?
#
loop_
_entity_poly.entity_id
_entity_poly.type
_entity_poly.pdbx_seq_one_letter_code
_entity_poly.pdbx_strand_id
1 'polypeptide(L)'
;MDLRSLNTFIQVAESGSFTRAGEKLGYSQPTISVQIKQLESELGVQLFDRIGHTIRLTDKGRDILLHAQRICHMCQEMELESSRHDEP
;
A
#
# COMPACT_ATOMS: atom_id res chain seq x y z
N MET A 1 -1.83 8.90 -7.89
CA MET A 1 -1.57 8.24 -6.59
C MET A 1 -2.62 8.68 -5.59
N ASP A 2 -3.17 7.74 -4.85
CA ASP A 2 -4.15 8.04 -3.83
C ASP A 2 -3.92 7.14 -2.61
N LEU A 3 -4.69 7.36 -1.54
CA LEU A 3 -4.53 6.60 -0.30
C LEU A 3 -4.87 5.12 -0.49
N ARG A 4 -5.79 4.81 -1.40
CA ARG A 4 -6.14 3.42 -1.70
C ARG A 4 -4.94 2.69 -2.30
N SER A 5 -4.25 3.31 -3.24
CA SER A 5 -3.04 2.74 -3.85
C SER A 5 -1.95 2.50 -2.82
N LEU A 6 -1.76 3.46 -1.92
CA LEU A 6 -0.77 3.33 -0.85
C LEU A 6 -1.13 2.20 0.10
N ASN A 7 -2.39 2.08 0.47
CA ASN A 7 -2.84 1.00 1.33
C ASN A 7 -2.67 -0.36 0.65
N THR A 8 -2.98 -0.45 -0.64
CA THR A 8 -2.78 -1.68 -1.41
C THR A 8 -1.31 -2.08 -1.39
N PHE A 9 -0.41 -1.11 -1.61
CA PHE A 9 1.03 -1.36 -1.56
C PHE A 9 1.45 -1.90 -0.19
N ILE A 10 0.99 -1.27 0.88
CA ILE A 10 1.29 -1.71 2.25
C ILE A 10 0.83 -3.15 2.46
N GLN A 11 -0.39 -3.49 2.04
CA GLN A 11 -0.92 -4.83 2.21
C GLN A 11 -0.13 -5.87 1.44
N VAL A 12 0.27 -5.56 0.21
CA VAL A 12 1.12 -6.46 -0.59
C VAL A 12 2.46 -6.67 0.10
N ALA A 13 3.07 -5.58 0.57
CA ALA A 13 4.37 -5.64 1.24
C ALA A 13 4.30 -6.48 2.52
N GLU A 14 3.27 -6.28 3.32
CA GLU A 14 3.12 -6.99 4.61
C GLU A 14 2.77 -8.46 4.44
N SER A 15 1.91 -8.78 3.47
CA SER A 15 1.50 -10.17 3.24
C SER A 15 2.51 -10.95 2.41
N GLY A 16 3.34 -10.26 1.65
CA GLY A 16 4.27 -10.89 0.71
C GLY A 16 3.58 -11.57 -0.47
N SER A 17 2.34 -11.20 -0.76
CA SER A 17 1.54 -11.88 -1.78
C SER A 17 0.49 -10.95 -2.35
N PHE A 18 0.43 -10.87 -3.69
CA PHE A 18 -0.64 -10.15 -4.37
C PHE A 18 -1.99 -10.80 -4.12
N THR A 19 -2.03 -12.12 -4.12
CA THR A 19 -3.27 -12.88 -3.90
C THR A 19 -3.83 -12.64 -2.51
N ARG A 20 -2.98 -12.73 -1.48
CA ARG A 20 -3.41 -12.50 -0.10
C ARG A 20 -3.87 -11.07 0.13
N ALA A 21 -3.16 -10.11 -0.44
CA ALA A 21 -3.56 -8.72 -0.35
C ALA A 21 -4.95 -8.51 -0.98
N GLY A 22 -5.18 -9.13 -2.14
CA GLY A 22 -6.47 -9.06 -2.80
C GLY A 22 -7.59 -9.66 -1.95
N GLU A 23 -7.35 -10.81 -1.34
CA GLU A 23 -8.32 -11.44 -0.44
C GLU A 23 -8.67 -10.52 0.73
N LYS A 24 -7.65 -9.92 1.33
CA LYS A 24 -7.85 -9.03 2.48
C LYS A 24 -8.61 -7.77 2.10
N LEU A 25 -8.34 -7.21 0.93
CA LEU A 25 -8.93 -5.94 0.50
C LEU A 25 -10.22 -6.11 -0.31
N GLY A 26 -10.56 -7.34 -0.68
CA GLY A 26 -11.76 -7.59 -1.48
C GLY A 26 -11.55 -7.32 -2.97
N TYR A 27 -10.32 -7.44 -3.47
CA TYR A 27 -9.98 -7.26 -4.88
C TYR A 27 -9.42 -8.53 -5.48
N SER A 28 -9.62 -8.70 -6.80
CA SER A 28 -8.97 -9.77 -7.52
C SER A 28 -7.46 -9.50 -7.62
N GLN A 29 -6.67 -10.56 -7.80
CA GLN A 29 -5.23 -10.42 -7.96
C GLN A 29 -4.86 -9.52 -9.15
N PRO A 30 -5.50 -9.63 -10.34
CA PRO A 30 -5.21 -8.70 -11.42
C PRO A 30 -5.46 -7.24 -11.07
N THR A 31 -6.49 -6.95 -10.29
CA THR A 31 -6.77 -5.58 -9.84
C THR A 31 -5.63 -5.06 -8.95
N ILE A 32 -5.15 -5.88 -8.02
CA ILE A 32 -4.00 -5.53 -7.19
C ILE A 32 -2.76 -5.26 -8.05
N SER A 33 -2.49 -6.14 -9.03
CA SER A 33 -1.35 -5.98 -9.94
C SER A 33 -1.41 -4.66 -10.69
N VAL A 34 -2.59 -4.30 -11.20
CA VAL A 34 -2.77 -3.04 -11.92
C VAL A 34 -2.53 -1.84 -11.00
N GLN A 35 -3.06 -1.88 -9.79
CA GLN A 35 -2.87 -0.78 -8.83
C GLN A 35 -1.38 -0.59 -8.50
N ILE A 36 -0.65 -1.68 -8.30
CA ILE A 36 0.77 -1.60 -7.98
C ILE A 36 1.57 -1.06 -9.17
N LYS A 37 1.28 -1.55 -10.39
CA LYS A 37 1.97 -1.06 -11.58
C LYS A 37 1.70 0.41 -11.83
N GLN A 38 0.49 0.85 -11.58
CA GLN A 38 0.13 2.25 -11.74
C GLN A 38 0.89 3.11 -10.74
N LEU A 39 0.99 2.67 -9.49
CA LEU A 39 1.74 3.36 -8.46
C LEU A 39 3.23 3.43 -8.82
N GLU A 40 3.80 2.33 -9.29
CA GLU A 40 5.19 2.29 -9.76
C GLU A 40 5.41 3.29 -10.89
N SER A 41 4.49 3.34 -11.84
CA SER A 41 4.58 4.27 -12.96
C SER A 41 4.53 5.72 -12.49
N GLU A 42 3.62 6.04 -11.57
CA GLU A 42 3.47 7.40 -11.06
C GLU A 42 4.69 7.87 -10.27
N LEU A 43 5.30 6.95 -9.50
CA LEU A 43 6.48 7.27 -8.72
C LEU A 43 7.79 7.14 -9.51
N GLY A 44 7.72 6.50 -10.68
CA GLY A 44 8.90 6.29 -11.51
C GLY A 44 9.89 5.31 -10.92
N VAL A 45 9.45 4.38 -10.08
CA VAL A 45 10.31 3.39 -9.44
C VAL A 45 9.63 2.03 -9.43
N GLN A 46 10.43 0.98 -9.34
CA GLN A 46 9.92 -0.36 -9.16
C GLN A 46 9.86 -0.65 -7.65
N LEU A 47 8.72 -1.07 -7.18
CA LEU A 47 8.49 -1.31 -5.75
C LEU A 47 8.79 -2.77 -5.37
N PHE A 48 8.56 -3.69 -6.28
CA PHE A 48 8.75 -5.12 -6.04
C PHE A 48 9.56 -5.76 -7.16
N ASP A 49 10.40 -6.72 -6.76
CA ASP A 49 11.04 -7.67 -7.68
C ASP A 49 10.33 -9.01 -7.53
N ARG A 50 10.19 -9.71 -8.63
CA ARG A 50 9.67 -11.08 -8.64
C ARG A 50 10.84 -12.04 -8.83
N ILE A 51 11.00 -12.98 -7.88
CA ILE A 51 12.02 -14.02 -7.95
C ILE A 51 11.28 -15.34 -7.84
N GLY A 52 11.11 -16.02 -9.00
CA GLY A 52 10.29 -17.22 -9.05
C GLY A 52 8.84 -16.90 -8.71
N HIS A 53 8.31 -17.55 -7.70
CA HIS A 53 6.93 -17.33 -7.23
C HIS A 53 6.84 -16.38 -6.04
N THR A 54 7.96 -15.81 -5.63
CA THR A 54 7.97 -14.89 -4.50
C THR A 54 8.16 -13.46 -4.97
N ILE A 55 7.73 -12.52 -4.13
CA ILE A 55 7.96 -11.10 -4.37
C ILE A 55 8.81 -10.55 -3.24
N ARG A 56 9.62 -9.55 -3.56
CA ARG A 56 10.46 -8.86 -2.59
C ARG A 56 10.40 -7.38 -2.85
N LEU A 57 10.45 -6.59 -1.80
CA LEU A 57 10.59 -5.14 -1.96
C LEU A 57 11.97 -4.83 -2.55
N THR A 58 11.97 -3.90 -3.51
CA THR A 58 13.23 -3.29 -3.96
C THR A 58 13.74 -2.36 -2.85
N ASP A 59 14.96 -1.86 -2.99
CA ASP A 59 15.49 -0.84 -2.06
C ASP A 59 14.58 0.39 -2.05
N LYS A 60 14.17 0.85 -3.24
CA LYS A 60 13.22 1.96 -3.34
C LYS A 60 11.87 1.61 -2.74
N GLY A 61 11.43 0.37 -2.94
CA GLY A 61 10.19 -0.11 -2.34
C GLY A 61 10.21 -0.02 -0.83
N ARG A 62 11.32 -0.36 -0.19
CA ARG A 62 11.45 -0.23 1.26
C ARG A 62 11.37 1.21 1.72
N ASP A 63 12.03 2.12 1.00
CA ASP A 63 11.98 3.54 1.32
C ASP A 63 10.55 4.09 1.17
N ILE A 64 9.90 3.75 0.06
CA ILE A 64 8.54 4.20 -0.22
C ILE A 64 7.56 3.61 0.80
N LEU A 65 7.77 2.37 1.23
CA LEU A 65 6.90 1.74 2.22
C LEU A 65 6.87 2.54 3.53
N LEU A 66 8.01 3.02 3.97
CA LEU A 66 8.07 3.84 5.19
C LEU A 66 7.23 5.10 5.03
N HIS A 67 7.33 5.77 3.87
CA HIS A 67 6.54 6.96 3.60
C HIS A 67 5.04 6.62 3.52
N ALA A 68 4.70 5.54 2.84
CA ALA A 68 3.31 5.11 2.70
C ALA A 68 2.68 4.82 4.06
N GLN A 69 3.41 4.13 4.93
CA GLN A 69 2.94 3.81 6.28
C GLN A 69 2.71 5.07 7.10
N ARG A 70 3.60 6.04 7.01
CA ARG A 70 3.45 7.33 7.70
C ARG A 70 2.24 8.11 7.20
N ILE A 71 2.05 8.15 5.89
CA ILE A 71 0.92 8.87 5.30
C ILE A 71 -0.39 8.25 5.76
N CYS A 72 -0.52 6.93 5.68
CA CYS A 72 -1.73 6.24 6.10
C CYS A 72 -1.97 6.37 7.61
N HIS A 73 -0.90 6.35 8.40
CA HIS A 73 -1.00 6.56 9.83
C HIS A 73 -1.50 7.96 10.17
N MET A 74 -0.98 8.97 9.48
CA MET A 74 -1.44 10.34 9.66
C MET A 74 -2.92 10.51 9.28
N CYS A 75 -3.36 9.81 8.24
CA CYS A 75 -4.77 9.82 7.87
C CYS A 75 -5.64 9.22 8.97
N GLN A 76 -5.19 8.13 9.58
CA GLN A 76 -5.90 7.51 10.69
C GLN A 76 -5.96 8.44 11.89
N GLU A 77 -4.87 9.12 12.19
CA GLU A 77 -4.84 10.12 13.28
C GLU A 77 -5.83 11.24 13.02
N MET A 78 -5.89 11.71 11.78
CA MET A 78 -6.82 12.76 11.39
C MET A 78 -8.26 12.31 11.56
N GLU A 79 -8.56 11.08 11.16
CA GLU A 79 -9.90 10.52 11.31
C GLU A 79 -10.28 10.39 12.78
N LEU A 80 -9.36 9.95 13.64
CA LEU A 80 -9.59 9.86 15.05
C LEU A 80 -9.84 11.23 15.67
N GLU A 81 -9.07 12.24 15.25
CA GLU A 81 -9.25 13.60 15.72
C GLU A 81 -10.62 14.16 15.32
N SER A 82 -11.05 13.90 14.06
CA SER A 82 -12.33 14.40 13.58
C SER A 82 -13.51 13.71 14.23
N SER A 83 -13.35 12.48 14.70
CA SER A 83 -14.43 11.75 15.37
C SER A 83 -14.49 12.02 16.86
N ARG A 84 -13.56 12.80 17.42
CA ARG A 84 -13.63 13.25 18.79
C ARG A 84 -14.74 14.28 18.93
N HIS A 85 -15.55 14.07 19.94
CA HIS A 85 -16.56 15.04 20.31
C HIS A 85 -16.02 15.87 21.44
N ASP A 86 -15.57 17.08 21.12
CA ASP A 86 -15.17 18.06 22.12
C ASP A 86 -16.42 18.71 22.68
N GLU A 87 -17.12 17.94 23.47
CA GLU A 87 -18.33 18.47 24.11
C GLU A 87 -17.94 19.51 25.15
N PRO A 88 -18.54 20.68 25.08
CA PRO A 88 -18.31 21.69 26.12
C PRO A 88 -18.84 21.24 27.48
#